data_c279140d331ba81286707d904bfc82ff
#
_entry.id   c279140d331ba81286707d904bfc82ff
#
_cell.length_a   1.000
_cell.length_b   1.000
_cell.length_c   1.000
_cell.angle_alpha   90.00
_cell.angle_beta   90.00
_cell.angle_gamma   90.00
#
_symmetry.space_group_name_H-M   'P 1'
#
loop_
_entity.id
_entity.type
_entity.pdbx_description
1 polymer ?
#
loop_
_entity_poly.entity_id
_entity_poly.type
_entity_poly.pdbx_seq_one_letter_code
_entity_poly.pdbx_strand_id
1 'polypeptide(L)'
;SPYGSGSHIYIPEKLRQKYRSASPVEILFIQEGEKKSEKATKHDIPSIGIMGIQNVGTKTHNLPQDLQLIIQKCETRHVVFILDSDWDDLSEKVRTGDQVDQRPRSFFFAVKNFKEYMRTLVNIGVSVEIWFGYVLRNESKAKGIDDLLSTVLKGKESELKEDIDTAMHHKDGKGQYIQLHKIT
;
A
#
# COMPACT_ATOMS: atom_id res chain seq x y z
N SER A 1 16.41 -12.96 -7.14
CA SER A 1 15.82 -12.69 -8.46
C SER A 1 16.91 -12.74 -9.53
N PRO A 2 16.64 -13.18 -10.77
CA PRO A 2 17.64 -13.18 -11.83
C PRO A 2 18.16 -11.76 -12.06
N TYR A 3 19.46 -11.63 -12.25
CA TYR A 3 20.10 -10.36 -12.59
C TYR A 3 19.42 -9.72 -13.81
N GLY A 4 18.92 -8.51 -13.68
CA GLY A 4 18.30 -7.77 -14.78
C GLY A 4 16.78 -7.81 -14.87
N SER A 5 16.11 -8.62 -14.07
CA SER A 5 14.65 -8.51 -13.91
C SER A 5 14.32 -7.23 -13.15
N GLY A 6 13.44 -6.42 -13.71
CA GLY A 6 13.01 -5.14 -13.09
C GLY A 6 12.34 -5.34 -11.72
N SER A 7 11.76 -4.28 -11.18
CA SER A 7 11.02 -4.36 -9.92
C SER A 7 9.92 -5.42 -10.01
N HIS A 8 10.04 -6.47 -9.22
CA HIS A 8 9.03 -7.50 -9.15
C HIS A 8 7.95 -7.08 -8.17
N ILE A 9 6.72 -7.07 -8.64
CA ILE A 9 5.56 -7.02 -7.77
C ILE A 9 5.08 -8.44 -7.45
N TYR A 10 4.61 -8.65 -6.25
CA TYR A 10 3.96 -9.88 -5.84
C TYR A 10 2.45 -9.72 -5.91
N ILE A 11 1.78 -10.62 -6.61
CA ILE A 11 0.33 -10.60 -6.78
C ILE A 11 -0.24 -11.87 -6.13
N PRO A 12 -0.98 -11.75 -5.00
CA PRO A 12 -1.63 -12.89 -4.35
C PRO A 12 -2.56 -13.63 -5.31
N GLU A 13 -2.69 -14.95 -5.14
CA GLU A 13 -3.50 -15.79 -6.02
C GLU A 13 -4.98 -15.38 -6.03
N LYS A 14 -5.53 -15.00 -4.90
CA LYS A 14 -6.91 -14.50 -4.81
C LYS A 14 -7.13 -13.26 -5.67
N LEU A 15 -6.14 -12.37 -5.76
CA LEU A 15 -6.18 -11.20 -6.64
C LEU A 15 -6.02 -11.60 -8.11
N ARG A 16 -5.15 -12.58 -8.40
CA ARG A 16 -5.01 -13.13 -9.76
C ARG A 16 -6.31 -13.75 -10.26
N GLN A 17 -7.04 -14.45 -9.40
CA GLN A 17 -8.36 -14.99 -9.73
C GLN A 17 -9.35 -13.87 -10.08
N LYS A 18 -9.38 -12.80 -9.31
CA LYS A 18 -10.21 -11.61 -9.62
C LYS A 18 -9.85 -11.01 -10.98
N TYR A 19 -8.58 -10.93 -11.28
CA TYR A 19 -8.10 -10.45 -12.58
C TYR A 19 -8.57 -11.36 -13.73
N ARG A 20 -8.45 -12.68 -13.60
CA ARG A 20 -8.88 -13.63 -14.64
C ARG A 20 -10.38 -13.54 -14.91
N SER A 21 -11.18 -13.37 -13.86
CA SER A 21 -12.64 -13.26 -13.96
C SER A 21 -13.15 -11.84 -14.22
N ALA A 22 -12.26 -10.85 -14.36
CA ALA A 22 -12.58 -9.44 -14.45
C ALA A 22 -13.50 -8.96 -13.32
N SER A 23 -13.34 -9.50 -12.11
CA SER A 23 -14.10 -9.09 -10.94
C SER A 23 -13.64 -7.72 -10.45
N PRO A 24 -14.56 -6.82 -10.07
CA PRO A 24 -14.18 -5.49 -9.59
C PRO A 24 -13.29 -5.53 -8.34
N VAL A 25 -12.27 -4.68 -8.32
CA VAL A 25 -11.42 -4.39 -7.18
C VAL A 25 -11.41 -2.87 -7.00
N GLU A 26 -12.39 -2.36 -6.30
CA GLU A 26 -12.59 -0.91 -6.16
C GLU A 26 -11.39 -0.20 -5.53
N ILE A 27 -10.82 -0.80 -4.48
CA ILE A 27 -9.67 -0.28 -3.77
C ILE A 27 -8.54 -1.30 -3.83
N LEU A 28 -7.41 -0.93 -4.43
CA LEU A 28 -6.22 -1.75 -4.50
C LEU A 28 -5.12 -1.16 -3.62
N PHE A 29 -4.59 -1.97 -2.73
CA PHE A 29 -3.50 -1.59 -1.83
C PHE A 29 -2.14 -2.02 -2.39
N ILE A 30 -1.14 -1.20 -2.14
CA ILE A 30 0.27 -1.51 -2.40
C ILE A 30 0.99 -1.52 -1.06
N GLN A 31 1.60 -2.64 -0.73
CA GLN A 31 2.30 -2.84 0.54
C GLN A 31 3.72 -3.34 0.32
N GLU A 32 4.59 -3.07 1.27
CA GLU A 32 5.92 -3.67 1.28
C GLU A 32 5.85 -5.12 1.79
N GLY A 33 6.28 -6.05 0.95
CA GLY A 33 6.42 -7.47 1.29
C GLY A 33 5.27 -8.37 0.82
N GLU A 34 5.65 -9.59 0.45
CA GLU A 34 4.72 -10.60 -0.06
C GLU A 34 3.75 -11.09 1.02
N LYS A 35 4.25 -11.37 2.23
CA LYS A 35 3.45 -11.89 3.34
C LYS A 35 2.35 -10.92 3.79
N LYS A 36 2.64 -9.64 3.79
CA LYS A 36 1.67 -8.60 4.15
C LYS A 36 0.55 -8.52 3.14
N SER A 37 0.89 -8.50 1.84
CA SER A 37 -0.10 -8.45 0.77
C SER A 37 -0.95 -9.70 0.71
N GLU A 38 -0.36 -10.87 0.93
CA GLU A 38 -1.07 -12.14 0.98
C GLU A 38 -2.08 -12.16 2.14
N LYS A 39 -1.67 -11.76 3.33
CA LYS A 39 -2.53 -11.73 4.50
C LYS A 39 -3.68 -10.72 4.34
N ALA A 40 -3.40 -9.53 3.87
CA ALA A 40 -4.42 -8.51 3.61
C ALA A 40 -5.44 -9.00 2.57
N THR A 41 -4.97 -9.55 1.47
CA THR A 41 -5.84 -10.06 0.39
C THR A 41 -6.72 -11.21 0.86
N LYS A 42 -6.19 -12.09 1.73
CA LYS A 42 -6.98 -13.15 2.37
C LYS A 42 -8.17 -12.61 3.17
N HIS A 43 -8.03 -11.45 3.77
CA HIS A 43 -9.08 -10.78 4.55
C HIS A 43 -9.84 -9.70 3.76
N ASP A 44 -9.97 -9.87 2.45
CA ASP A 44 -10.72 -8.98 1.54
C ASP A 44 -10.19 -7.54 1.46
N ILE A 45 -8.88 -7.37 1.67
CA ILE A 45 -8.14 -6.14 1.43
C ILE A 45 -7.17 -6.40 0.27
N PRO A 46 -7.64 -6.28 -0.99
CA PRO A 46 -6.83 -6.64 -2.15
C PRO A 46 -5.53 -5.85 -2.18
N SER A 47 -4.41 -6.54 -2.14
CA SER A 47 -3.10 -5.93 -2.03
C SER A 47 -2.09 -6.59 -2.95
N ILE A 48 -1.21 -5.78 -3.51
CA ILE A 48 0.03 -6.26 -4.14
C ILE A 48 1.22 -5.98 -3.22
N GLY A 49 2.24 -6.81 -3.32
CA GLY A 49 3.48 -6.66 -2.56
C GLY A 49 4.61 -6.10 -3.43
N ILE A 50 5.38 -5.18 -2.87
CA ILE A 50 6.62 -4.69 -3.48
C ILE A 50 7.81 -5.02 -2.60
N MET A 51 8.98 -5.19 -3.19
CA MET A 51 10.22 -5.44 -2.46
C MET A 51 10.93 -4.13 -2.15
N GLY A 52 10.57 -3.54 -1.01
CA GLY A 52 11.08 -2.23 -0.58
C GLY A 52 10.24 -1.07 -1.10
N ILE A 53 10.04 -0.07 -0.23
CA ILE A 53 9.13 1.06 -0.48
C ILE A 53 9.50 1.93 -1.70
N GLN A 54 10.75 1.85 -2.15
CA GLN A 54 11.23 2.59 -3.33
C GLN A 54 10.97 1.87 -4.66
N ASN A 55 10.43 0.63 -4.62
CA ASN A 55 10.34 -0.24 -5.79
C ASN A 55 8.91 -0.36 -6.37
N VAL A 56 8.12 0.69 -6.27
CA VAL A 56 6.78 0.73 -6.89
C VAL A 56 6.88 0.72 -8.41
N GLY A 57 7.86 1.40 -8.96
CA GLY A 57 8.00 1.60 -10.40
C GLY A 57 9.11 0.75 -11.03
N THR A 58 9.18 0.82 -12.35
CA THR A 58 10.24 0.21 -13.16
C THR A 58 11.46 1.13 -13.26
N LYS A 59 12.57 0.62 -13.79
CA LYS A 59 13.78 1.41 -14.08
C LYS A 59 13.51 2.58 -15.04
N THR A 60 12.46 2.50 -15.83
CA THR A 60 12.03 3.55 -16.78
C THR A 60 11.02 4.52 -16.17
N HIS A 61 10.86 4.50 -14.86
CA HIS A 61 9.94 5.36 -14.10
C HIS A 61 8.45 5.20 -14.50
N ASN A 62 8.07 4.01 -14.92
CA ASN A 62 6.68 3.65 -15.23
C ASN A 62 6.15 2.65 -14.22
N LEU A 63 4.82 2.55 -14.09
CA LEU A 63 4.21 1.45 -13.35
C LEU A 63 4.50 0.11 -14.03
N PRO A 64 4.70 -0.97 -13.25
CA PRO A 64 4.76 -2.31 -13.81
C PRO A 64 3.51 -2.61 -14.65
N GLN A 65 3.69 -3.25 -15.80
CA GLN A 65 2.61 -3.56 -16.72
C GLN A 65 1.50 -4.40 -16.06
N ASP A 66 1.87 -5.38 -15.25
CA ASP A 66 0.90 -6.23 -14.53
C ASP A 66 0.00 -5.41 -13.62
N LEU A 67 0.55 -4.40 -12.95
CA LEU A 67 -0.22 -3.50 -12.11
C LEU A 67 -1.19 -2.65 -12.93
N GLN A 68 -0.75 -2.12 -14.06
CA GLN A 68 -1.61 -1.37 -14.99
C GLN A 68 -2.78 -2.23 -15.47
N LEU A 69 -2.52 -3.47 -15.84
CA LEU A 69 -3.54 -4.40 -16.32
C LEU A 69 -4.57 -4.75 -15.25
N ILE A 70 -4.14 -4.96 -14.01
CA ILE A 70 -5.05 -5.21 -12.89
C ILE A 70 -5.97 -4.01 -12.68
N ILE A 71 -5.41 -2.81 -12.62
CA ILE A 71 -6.17 -1.58 -12.41
C ILE A 71 -7.24 -1.39 -13.50
N GLN A 72 -6.88 -1.60 -14.74
CA GLN A 72 -7.81 -1.46 -15.87
C GLN A 72 -8.90 -2.53 -15.86
N LYS A 73 -8.50 -3.80 -15.79
CA LYS A 73 -9.44 -4.93 -15.93
C LYS A 73 -10.36 -5.09 -14.73
N CYS A 74 -9.87 -4.81 -13.53
CA CYS A 74 -10.65 -4.87 -12.31
C CYS A 74 -11.36 -3.54 -11.97
N GLU A 75 -11.36 -2.58 -12.87
CA GLU A 75 -12.05 -1.29 -12.73
C GLU A 75 -11.72 -0.58 -11.40
N THR A 76 -10.45 -0.63 -11.00
CA THR A 76 -9.98 -0.02 -9.76
C THR A 76 -10.16 1.49 -9.78
N ARG A 77 -10.75 2.04 -8.74
CA ARG A 77 -10.99 3.48 -8.57
C ARG A 77 -10.02 4.15 -7.62
N HIS A 78 -9.54 3.40 -6.64
CA HIS A 78 -8.63 3.90 -5.62
C HIS A 78 -7.40 3.01 -5.53
N VAL A 79 -6.23 3.61 -5.55
CA VAL A 79 -4.97 2.92 -5.30
C VAL A 79 -4.34 3.55 -4.05
N VAL A 80 -4.09 2.72 -3.05
CA VAL A 80 -3.63 3.15 -1.73
C VAL A 80 -2.26 2.55 -1.45
N PHE A 81 -1.26 3.39 -1.32
CA PHE A 81 0.07 3.00 -0.90
C PHE A 81 0.13 3.02 0.64
N ILE A 82 0.14 1.84 1.26
CA ILE A 82 0.21 1.68 2.71
C ILE A 82 1.65 1.39 3.13
N LEU A 83 2.14 2.21 4.02
CA LEU A 83 3.48 2.12 4.59
C LEU A 83 3.42 1.72 6.06
N ASP A 84 4.49 1.06 6.52
CA ASP A 84 4.63 0.77 7.94
C ASP A 84 4.81 2.09 8.72
N SER A 85 4.21 2.17 9.90
CA SER A 85 4.25 3.37 10.74
C SER A 85 5.53 3.53 11.56
N ASP A 86 6.63 2.91 11.13
CA ASP A 86 7.93 3.04 11.80
C ASP A 86 8.82 4.17 11.23
N TRP A 87 8.31 4.94 10.29
CA TRP A 87 8.99 6.10 9.73
C TRP A 87 9.27 7.20 10.75
N ASP A 88 8.50 7.24 11.82
CA ASP A 88 8.64 8.15 12.96
C ASP A 88 9.29 7.49 14.19
N ASP A 89 9.82 6.27 14.04
CA ASP A 89 10.46 5.55 15.12
C ASP A 89 11.74 6.26 15.58
N LEU A 90 11.64 6.90 16.74
CA LEU A 90 12.73 7.58 17.42
C LEU A 90 13.34 6.73 18.54
N SER A 91 13.36 5.40 18.38
CA SER A 91 14.02 4.50 19.32
C SER A 91 15.48 4.91 19.58
N GLU A 92 16.01 4.55 20.73
CA GLU A 92 17.39 4.91 21.10
C GLU A 92 18.41 4.47 20.04
N LYS A 93 18.20 3.29 19.45
CA LYS A 93 19.04 2.78 18.37
C LYS A 93 19.01 3.67 17.12
N VAL A 94 17.88 4.30 16.82
CA VAL A 94 17.74 5.25 15.72
C VAL A 94 18.32 6.61 16.09
N ARG A 95 18.11 7.06 17.33
CA ARG A 95 18.62 8.35 17.81
C ARG A 95 20.15 8.43 17.88
N THR A 96 20.80 7.32 18.21
CA THR A 96 22.27 7.26 18.36
C THR A 96 23.00 6.97 17.07
N GLY A 97 22.30 6.64 15.98
CA GLY A 97 22.87 6.41 14.66
C GLY A 97 22.81 7.66 13.76
N ASP A 98 23.66 7.71 12.75
CA ASP A 98 23.67 8.76 11.72
C ASP A 98 22.43 8.74 10.82
N GLN A 99 21.37 8.03 11.20
CA GLN A 99 20.21 7.75 10.36
C GLN A 99 18.91 8.39 10.86
N VAL A 100 18.97 9.27 11.85
CA VAL A 100 17.76 9.88 12.46
C VAL A 100 16.85 10.52 11.42
N ASP A 101 17.42 11.13 10.40
CA ASP A 101 16.69 11.82 9.34
C ASP A 101 16.40 10.95 8.12
N GLN A 102 16.92 9.73 8.03
CA GLN A 102 16.81 8.92 6.81
C GLN A 102 15.42 8.30 6.63
N ARG A 103 14.77 7.85 7.70
CA ARG A 103 13.45 7.21 7.61
C ARG A 103 12.36 8.18 7.12
N PRO A 104 12.21 9.39 7.69
CA PRO A 104 11.27 10.37 7.17
C PRO A 104 11.54 10.77 5.72
N ARG A 105 12.81 10.92 5.34
CA ARG A 105 13.20 11.20 3.94
C ARG A 105 12.84 10.03 3.02
N SER A 106 13.16 8.81 3.42
CA SER A 106 12.86 7.62 2.63
C SER A 106 11.35 7.47 2.41
N PHE A 107 10.56 7.72 3.44
CA PHE A 107 9.12 7.73 3.36
C PHE A 107 8.61 8.79 2.38
N PHE A 108 9.07 10.02 2.51
CA PHE A 108 8.70 11.13 1.63
C PHE A 108 9.03 10.82 0.16
N PHE A 109 10.23 10.31 -0.12
CA PHE A 109 10.63 9.96 -1.48
C PHE A 109 9.82 8.78 -2.02
N ALA A 110 9.47 7.80 -1.19
CA ALA A 110 8.61 6.69 -1.61
C ALA A 110 7.23 7.19 -2.05
N VAL A 111 6.60 8.07 -1.29
CA VAL A 111 5.30 8.67 -1.64
C VAL A 111 5.42 9.55 -2.89
N LYS A 112 6.47 10.35 -3.00
CA LYS A 112 6.73 11.17 -4.18
C LYS A 112 6.89 10.32 -5.44
N ASN A 113 7.71 9.27 -5.37
CA ASN A 113 7.91 8.35 -6.47
C ASN A 113 6.61 7.63 -6.86
N PHE A 114 5.85 7.19 -5.87
CA PHE A 114 4.55 6.59 -6.12
C PHE A 114 3.64 7.52 -6.92
N LYS A 115 3.54 8.78 -6.53
CA LYS A 115 2.78 9.79 -7.27
C LYS A 115 3.26 9.91 -8.73
N GLU A 116 4.57 9.96 -8.95
CA GLU A 116 5.14 10.05 -10.30
C GLU A 116 4.82 8.82 -11.16
N TYR A 117 4.97 7.62 -10.58
CA TYR A 117 4.67 6.38 -11.31
C TYR A 117 3.19 6.26 -11.67
N MET A 118 2.30 6.74 -10.82
CA MET A 118 0.86 6.72 -11.07
C MET A 118 0.44 7.60 -12.27
N ARG A 119 1.28 8.55 -12.69
CA ARG A 119 1.05 9.32 -13.92
C ARG A 119 1.01 8.46 -15.18
N THR A 120 1.62 7.28 -15.16
CA THR A 120 1.52 6.32 -16.26
C THR A 120 0.06 5.99 -16.59
N LEU A 121 -0.81 5.90 -15.59
CA LEU A 121 -2.23 5.61 -15.78
C LEU A 121 -2.95 6.74 -16.51
N VAL A 122 -2.61 7.98 -16.21
CA VAL A 122 -3.17 9.15 -16.91
C VAL A 122 -2.82 9.10 -18.39
N ASN A 123 -1.59 8.70 -18.73
CA ASN A 123 -1.12 8.61 -20.11
C ASN A 123 -1.87 7.55 -20.93
N ILE A 124 -2.43 6.54 -20.28
CA ILE A 124 -3.23 5.49 -20.93
C ILE A 124 -4.74 5.68 -20.76
N GLY A 125 -5.16 6.86 -20.28
CA GLY A 125 -6.57 7.22 -20.15
C GLY A 125 -7.29 6.58 -18.95
N VAL A 126 -6.55 6.07 -17.96
CA VAL A 126 -7.12 5.47 -16.74
C VAL A 126 -7.15 6.51 -15.64
N SER A 127 -8.33 6.77 -15.10
CA SER A 127 -8.54 7.70 -13.99
C SER A 127 -8.70 6.93 -12.69
N VAL A 128 -7.78 7.16 -11.75
CA VAL A 128 -7.85 6.63 -10.39
C VAL A 128 -7.54 7.73 -9.37
N GLU A 129 -8.12 7.61 -8.19
CA GLU A 129 -7.71 8.40 -7.04
C GLU A 129 -6.54 7.70 -6.35
N ILE A 130 -5.51 8.43 -6.04
CA ILE A 130 -4.30 7.91 -5.39
C ILE A 130 -4.19 8.40 -3.96
N TRP A 131 -3.78 7.51 -3.08
CA TRP A 131 -3.71 7.73 -1.65
C TRP A 131 -2.40 7.15 -1.10
N PHE A 132 -1.94 7.70 0.00
CA PHE A 132 -1.01 6.99 0.87
C PHE A 132 -1.60 6.91 2.27
N GLY A 133 -1.14 5.94 3.04
CA GLY A 133 -1.62 5.76 4.39
C GLY A 133 -0.68 4.95 5.26
N TYR A 134 -1.04 4.90 6.51
CA TYR A 134 -0.30 4.15 7.53
C TYR A 134 -1.23 3.75 8.67
N VAL A 135 -0.80 2.76 9.45
CA VAL A 135 -1.50 2.33 10.65
C VAL A 135 -1.27 3.35 11.76
N LEU A 136 -2.33 3.75 12.44
CA LEU A 136 -2.24 4.64 13.60
C LEU A 136 -1.65 3.88 14.80
N ARG A 137 -0.62 4.44 15.39
CA ARG A 137 -0.02 3.94 16.64
C ARG A 137 -0.77 4.47 17.85
N ASN A 138 -1.98 4.01 18.05
CA ASN A 138 -2.77 4.38 19.22
C ASN A 138 -2.42 3.44 20.39
N GLU A 139 -3.36 2.58 20.76
CA GLU A 139 -3.19 1.59 21.82
C GLU A 139 -2.49 0.32 21.34
N SER A 140 -2.58 0.02 20.04
CA SER A 140 -1.89 -1.12 19.44
C SER A 140 -0.48 -0.75 19.03
N LYS A 141 0.47 -1.66 19.26
CA LYS A 141 1.85 -1.51 18.77
C LYS A 141 2.00 -1.94 17.31
N ALA A 142 0.88 -2.11 16.59
CA ALA A 142 0.87 -2.55 15.21
C ALA A 142 1.54 -1.50 14.31
N LYS A 143 2.43 -1.96 13.44
CA LYS A 143 3.14 -1.12 12.46
C LYS A 143 2.51 -1.14 11.09
N GLY A 144 1.93 -2.27 10.72
CA GLY A 144 1.32 -2.49 9.42
C GLY A 144 -0.03 -3.18 9.52
N ILE A 145 -0.68 -3.36 8.37
CA ILE A 145 -1.99 -4.02 8.29
C ILE A 145 -1.92 -5.47 8.79
N ASP A 146 -0.85 -6.18 8.48
CA ASP A 146 -0.65 -7.57 8.92
C ASP A 146 -0.58 -7.68 10.44
N ASP A 147 0.07 -6.74 11.10
CA ASP A 147 0.09 -6.67 12.57
C ASP A 147 -1.29 -6.41 13.15
N LEU A 148 -2.05 -5.47 12.58
CA LEU A 148 -3.43 -5.21 12.99
C LEU A 148 -4.29 -6.46 12.91
N LEU A 149 -4.24 -7.17 11.78
CA LEU A 149 -5.01 -8.38 11.53
C LEU A 149 -4.60 -9.55 12.43
N SER A 150 -3.35 -9.55 12.92
CA SER A 150 -2.83 -10.60 13.81
C SER A 150 -3.05 -10.33 15.29
N THR A 151 -3.31 -9.09 15.67
CA THR A 151 -3.39 -8.67 17.08
C THR A 151 -4.76 -8.11 17.43
N VAL A 152 -4.93 -6.81 17.30
CA VAL A 152 -6.16 -6.09 17.71
C VAL A 152 -7.40 -6.56 16.95
N LEU A 153 -7.27 -6.86 15.67
CA LEU A 153 -8.36 -7.27 14.81
C LEU A 153 -8.44 -8.78 14.57
N LYS A 154 -7.67 -9.57 15.31
CA LYS A 154 -7.75 -11.03 15.23
C LYS A 154 -9.15 -11.52 15.62
N GLY A 155 -9.81 -12.26 14.71
CA GLY A 155 -11.18 -12.71 14.88
C GLY A 155 -12.26 -11.70 14.48
N LYS A 156 -11.88 -10.49 14.12
CA LYS A 156 -12.79 -9.42 13.66
C LYS A 156 -12.17 -8.60 12.51
N GLU A 157 -11.52 -9.31 11.60
CA GLU A 157 -10.73 -8.73 10.50
C GLU A 157 -11.57 -7.87 9.55
N SER A 158 -12.87 -8.16 9.44
CA SER A 158 -13.82 -7.37 8.62
C SER A 158 -13.95 -5.92 9.08
N GLU A 159 -13.66 -5.63 10.35
CA GLU A 159 -13.69 -4.25 10.87
C GLU A 159 -12.63 -3.35 10.22
N LEU A 160 -11.53 -3.92 9.72
CA LEU A 160 -10.51 -3.13 9.03
C LEU A 160 -11.02 -2.57 7.71
N LYS A 161 -11.82 -3.33 6.98
CA LYS A 161 -12.45 -2.87 5.74
C LYS A 161 -13.42 -1.70 6.01
N GLU A 162 -14.20 -1.80 7.07
CA GLU A 162 -15.08 -0.71 7.52
C GLU A 162 -14.29 0.52 7.94
N ASP A 163 -13.16 0.34 8.62
CA ASP A 163 -12.29 1.43 9.05
C ASP A 163 -11.64 2.16 7.87
N ILE A 164 -11.24 1.42 6.85
CA ILE A 164 -10.72 1.99 5.59
C ILE A 164 -11.79 2.84 4.91
N ASP A 165 -13.02 2.34 4.82
CA ASP A 165 -14.14 3.09 4.24
C ASP A 165 -14.41 4.37 5.02
N THR A 166 -14.43 4.29 6.33
CA THR A 166 -14.56 5.44 7.22
C THR A 166 -13.45 6.46 6.98
N ALA A 167 -12.20 6.02 6.93
CA ALA A 167 -11.04 6.89 6.70
C ALA A 167 -11.11 7.60 5.33
N MET A 168 -11.54 6.90 4.28
CA MET A 168 -11.69 7.50 2.95
C MET A 168 -12.73 8.61 2.88
N HIS A 169 -13.80 8.50 3.65
CA HIS A 169 -14.91 9.45 3.65
C HIS A 169 -14.84 10.50 4.76
N HIS A 170 -13.91 10.33 5.71
CA HIS A 170 -13.75 11.28 6.79
C HIS A 170 -12.93 12.50 6.34
N LYS A 171 -13.32 13.69 6.80
CA LYS A 171 -12.67 14.97 6.45
C LYS A 171 -11.14 14.95 6.67
N ASP A 172 -10.72 14.34 7.77
CA ASP A 172 -9.30 14.28 8.16
C ASP A 172 -8.61 12.99 7.68
N GLY A 173 -9.30 12.14 6.93
CA GLY A 173 -8.77 10.87 6.46
C GLY A 173 -8.48 9.86 7.58
N LYS A 174 -9.08 10.05 8.74
CA LYS A 174 -8.76 9.29 9.95
C LYS A 174 -9.84 8.29 10.29
N GLY A 175 -9.48 7.01 10.30
CA GLY A 175 -10.24 5.93 10.88
C GLY A 175 -9.81 5.68 12.33
N GLN A 176 -10.27 4.58 12.90
CA GLN A 176 -9.85 4.13 14.23
C GLN A 176 -8.42 3.57 14.21
N TYR A 177 -8.05 2.85 13.15
CA TYR A 177 -6.80 2.12 13.01
C TYR A 177 -5.90 2.65 11.90
N ILE A 178 -6.46 3.34 10.93
CA ILE A 178 -5.78 3.76 9.71
C ILE A 178 -5.93 5.27 9.48
N GLN A 179 -4.85 5.88 9.01
CA GLN A 179 -4.82 7.23 8.47
C GLN A 179 -4.60 7.16 6.95
N LEU A 180 -5.46 7.81 6.19
CA LEU A 180 -5.32 7.94 4.74
C LEU A 180 -5.18 9.41 4.33
N HIS A 181 -4.33 9.66 3.34
CA HIS A 181 -4.14 10.97 2.73
C HIS A 181 -4.31 10.87 1.22
N LYS A 182 -5.25 11.61 0.68
CA LYS A 182 -5.42 11.71 -0.76
C LYS A 182 -4.26 12.49 -1.39
N ILE A 183 -3.67 11.94 -2.43
CA ILE A 183 -2.60 12.59 -3.19
C ILE A 183 -3.24 13.27 -4.40
N THR A 184 -3.07 14.56 -4.47
CA THR A 184 -3.56 15.37 -5.60
C THR A 184 -2.50 15.59 -6.67
#